data_5811e6483f8b3b3457c9ff9b79ef38a7
#
_entry.id   5811e6483f8b3b3457c9ff9b79ef38a7
#
_cell.length_a   1.000
_cell.length_b   1.000
_cell.length_c   1.000
_cell.angle_alpha   90.00
_cell.angle_beta   90.00
_cell.angle_gamma   90.00
#
_symmetry.space_group_name_H-M   'P 1'
#
loop_
_entity.id
_entity.type
_entity.pdbx_description
1 polymer ?
#
loop_
_entity_poly.entity_id
_entity_poly.type
_entity_poly.pdbx_seq_one_letter_code
_entity_poly.pdbx_strand_id
1 'polypeptide(L)'
;MVKLLIIADDFTGALDTGIQFVNKGIATQVFTKMPEAIWDIDESTEVLVIDSETRPMPAAKAYDTVKNITGWAKAIKIPVIFKKTDSALRGNIAVSYTHLRAHET
;
A
#
# COMPACT_ATOMS: atom_id res chain seq x y z
N MET A 1 -3.19 -1.96 -13.36
CA MET A 1 -3.08 -3.13 -12.49
C MET A 1 -2.17 -2.83 -11.30
N VAL A 2 -2.63 -3.13 -10.10
CA VAL A 2 -1.83 -2.85 -8.90
C VAL A 2 -0.66 -3.83 -8.83
N LYS A 3 0.54 -3.28 -8.69
CA LYS A 3 1.77 -4.06 -8.60
C LYS A 3 2.35 -4.08 -7.19
N LEU A 4 1.98 -3.10 -6.37
CA LEU A 4 2.48 -2.98 -5.01
C LEU A 4 1.36 -2.51 -4.09
N LEU A 5 1.16 -3.23 -3.01
CA LEU A 5 0.29 -2.80 -1.91
C LEU A 5 1.17 -2.42 -0.73
N ILE A 6 0.92 -1.24 -0.17
CA ILE A 6 1.54 -0.81 1.07
C ILE A 6 0.47 -0.70 2.12
N ILE A 7 0.66 -1.38 3.25
CA ILE A 7 -0.25 -1.32 4.37
C ILE A 7 0.40 -0.44 5.43
N ALA A 8 -0.18 0.73 5.65
CA ALA A 8 0.30 1.67 6.67
C ALA A 8 -0.55 1.52 7.94
N ASP A 9 0.04 1.79 9.09
CA ASP A 9 -0.66 1.63 10.35
C ASP A 9 -1.39 2.88 10.82
N ASP A 10 -1.17 4.02 10.16
CA ASP A 10 -1.90 5.26 10.44
C ASP A 10 -2.04 6.09 9.17
N PHE A 11 -2.89 7.13 9.26
CA PHE A 11 -3.20 7.98 8.12
C PHE A 11 -2.01 8.81 7.65
N THR A 12 -1.27 9.37 8.59
CA THR A 12 -0.09 10.19 8.26
C THR A 12 0.93 9.36 7.47
N GLY A 13 1.21 8.15 7.94
CA GLY A 13 2.11 7.25 7.24
C GLY A 13 1.62 6.86 5.86
N ALA A 14 0.32 6.65 5.72
CA ALA A 14 -0.27 6.33 4.42
C ALA A 14 -0.09 7.48 3.43
N LEU A 15 -0.39 8.71 3.86
CA LEU A 15 -0.23 9.88 3.00
C LEU A 15 1.23 10.13 2.64
N ASP A 16 2.13 10.06 3.62
CA ASP A 16 3.55 10.28 3.37
C ASP A 16 4.09 9.30 2.34
N THR A 17 3.69 8.06 2.46
CA THR A 17 4.08 7.02 1.52
C THR A 17 3.52 7.29 0.12
N GLY A 18 2.23 7.58 0.05
CA GLY A 18 1.57 7.85 -1.22
C GLY A 18 2.21 9.02 -1.97
N ILE A 19 2.52 10.09 -1.26
CA ILE A 19 3.15 11.28 -1.85
C ILE A 19 4.50 10.93 -2.46
N GLN A 20 5.28 10.07 -1.83
CA GLN A 20 6.58 9.70 -2.37
C GLN A 20 6.47 9.00 -3.71
N PHE A 21 5.49 8.12 -3.87
CA PHE A 21 5.27 7.46 -5.15
C PHE A 21 4.71 8.42 -6.21
N VAL A 22 3.80 9.30 -5.83
CA VAL A 22 3.26 10.32 -6.74
C VAL A 22 4.37 11.21 -7.24
N ASN A 23 5.29 11.62 -6.37
CA ASN A 23 6.42 12.46 -6.75
C ASN A 23 7.37 11.76 -7.73
N LYS A 24 7.33 10.44 -7.80
CA LYS A 24 8.10 9.67 -8.80
C LYS A 24 7.30 9.42 -10.07
N GLY A 25 6.13 10.01 -10.20
CA GLY A 25 5.30 9.84 -11.39
C GLY A 25 4.57 8.52 -11.46
N ILE A 26 4.36 7.85 -10.33
CA ILE A 26 3.71 6.55 -10.27
C ILE A 26 2.25 6.73 -9.89
N ALA A 27 1.35 6.12 -10.65
CA ALA A 27 -0.09 6.20 -10.39
C ALA A 27 -0.41 5.49 -9.07
N THR A 28 -0.87 6.27 -8.09
CA THR A 28 -1.03 5.83 -6.70
C THR A 28 -2.40 6.22 -6.18
N GLN A 29 -3.04 5.32 -5.46
CA GLN A 29 -4.25 5.63 -4.70
C GLN A 29 -4.03 5.31 -3.23
N VAL A 30 -4.59 6.16 -2.36
CA VAL A 30 -4.53 5.97 -0.90
C VAL A 30 -5.96 5.79 -0.40
N PHE A 31 -6.19 4.70 0.31
CA PHE A 31 -7.49 4.39 0.90
C PHE A 31 -7.37 4.43 2.42
N THR A 32 -8.41 4.95 3.07
CA THR A 32 -8.48 5.00 4.53
C THR A 32 -9.05 3.73 5.13
N LYS A 33 -9.47 2.81 4.28
CA LYS A 33 -9.96 1.48 4.66
C LYS A 33 -9.79 0.56 3.45
N MET A 34 -9.94 -0.73 3.66
CA MET A 34 -9.88 -1.68 2.55
C MET A 34 -10.98 -1.37 1.53
N PRO A 35 -10.69 -1.34 0.24
CA PRO A 35 -11.71 -1.13 -0.79
C PRO A 35 -12.80 -2.19 -0.71
N GLU A 36 -14.05 -1.76 -0.84
CA GLU A 36 -15.18 -2.69 -0.79
C GLU A 36 -15.29 -3.54 -2.05
N ALA A 37 -14.82 -2.98 -3.17
CA ALA A 37 -14.89 -3.67 -4.45
C ALA A 37 -13.66 -3.33 -5.28
N ILE A 38 -13.25 -4.25 -6.14
CA ILE A 38 -12.06 -4.06 -6.97
C ILE A 38 -12.22 -2.87 -7.93
N TRP A 39 -13.44 -2.56 -8.36
CA TRP A 39 -13.68 -1.43 -9.26
C TRP A 39 -13.56 -0.07 -8.58
N ASP A 40 -13.41 -0.03 -7.26
CA ASP A 40 -13.07 1.20 -6.54
C ASP A 40 -11.62 1.61 -6.80
N ILE A 41 -10.82 0.70 -7.33
CA ILE A 41 -9.43 0.95 -7.68
C ILE A 41 -9.36 1.27 -9.16
N ASP A 42 -8.74 2.42 -9.47
CA ASP A 42 -8.56 2.85 -10.86
C ASP A 42 -7.66 1.83 -11.59
N GLU A 43 -8.01 1.50 -12.82
CA GLU A 43 -7.24 0.55 -13.63
C GLU A 43 -5.79 0.99 -13.84
N SER A 44 -5.54 2.28 -13.86
CA SER A 44 -4.19 2.82 -14.05
C SER A 44 -3.33 2.74 -12.80
N THR A 45 -3.92 2.45 -11.63
CA THR A 45 -3.20 2.44 -10.36
C THR A 45 -2.17 1.33 -10.34
N GLU A 46 -0.93 1.69 -10.03
CA GLU A 46 0.16 0.74 -9.88
C GLU A 46 0.53 0.51 -8.41
N VAL A 47 0.36 1.54 -7.58
CA VAL A 47 0.65 1.46 -6.13
C VAL A 47 -0.62 1.77 -5.37
N LEU A 48 -1.00 0.86 -4.49
CA LEU A 48 -2.14 1.02 -3.61
C LEU A 48 -1.63 1.14 -2.19
N VAL A 49 -2.05 2.19 -1.49
CA VAL A 49 -1.72 2.39 -0.08
C VAL A 49 -3.01 2.29 0.71
N ILE A 50 -3.02 1.43 1.72
CA ILE A 50 -4.18 1.29 2.60
C ILE A 50 -3.77 1.69 4.01
N ASP A 51 -4.50 2.64 4.59
CA ASP A 51 -4.39 2.97 6.00
C ASP A 51 -5.19 1.93 6.78
N SER A 52 -4.51 1.09 7.53
CA SER A 52 -5.16 0.03 8.29
C SER A 52 -5.64 0.49 9.67
N GLU A 53 -5.21 1.67 10.13
CA GLU A 53 -5.53 2.22 11.45
C GLU A 53 -5.21 1.23 12.56
N THR A 54 -4.10 0.48 12.41
CA THR A 54 -3.75 -0.57 13.36
C THR A 54 -2.87 -0.09 14.51
N ARG A 55 -2.32 1.13 14.42
CA ARG A 55 -1.43 1.63 15.47
C ARG A 55 -2.06 1.64 16.86
N PRO A 56 -3.32 2.14 17.03
CA PRO A 56 -3.95 2.16 18.34
C PRO A 56 -4.59 0.83 18.75
N MET A 57 -4.58 -0.17 17.87
CA MET A 57 -5.26 -1.43 18.15
C MET A 57 -4.44 -2.35 19.06
N PRO A 58 -5.09 -3.19 19.87
CA PRO A 58 -4.41 -4.31 20.52
C PRO A 58 -3.75 -5.21 19.47
N ALA A 59 -2.65 -5.84 19.84
CA ALA A 59 -1.83 -6.61 18.91
C ALA A 59 -2.63 -7.69 18.14
N ALA A 60 -3.51 -8.41 18.84
CA ALA A 60 -4.30 -9.45 18.19
C ALA A 60 -5.23 -8.90 17.10
N LYS A 61 -5.88 -7.76 17.39
CA LYS A 61 -6.78 -7.13 16.45
C LYS A 61 -6.03 -6.53 15.28
N ALA A 62 -4.88 -5.92 15.54
CA ALA A 62 -4.02 -5.38 14.50
C ALA A 62 -3.56 -6.49 13.55
N TYR A 63 -3.17 -7.63 14.11
CA TYR A 63 -2.77 -8.80 13.32
C TYR A 63 -3.90 -9.26 12.40
N ASP A 64 -5.10 -9.40 12.94
CA ASP A 64 -6.26 -9.84 12.15
C ASP A 64 -6.59 -8.87 11.02
N THR A 65 -6.52 -7.56 11.31
CA THR A 65 -6.79 -6.53 10.31
C THR A 65 -5.79 -6.63 9.15
N VAL A 66 -4.50 -6.71 9.46
CA VAL A 66 -3.45 -6.83 8.44
C VAL A 66 -3.59 -8.14 7.68
N LYS A 67 -3.91 -9.23 8.37
CA LYS A 67 -4.11 -10.52 7.74
C LYS A 67 -5.26 -10.48 6.74
N ASN A 68 -6.37 -9.82 7.10
CA ASN A 68 -7.51 -9.70 6.21
C ASN A 68 -7.17 -8.88 4.95
N ILE A 69 -6.44 -7.79 5.12
CA ILE A 69 -6.00 -6.97 3.98
C ILE A 69 -5.06 -7.77 3.08
N THR A 70 -4.12 -8.49 3.69
CA THR A 70 -3.17 -9.32 2.95
C THR A 70 -3.89 -10.43 2.17
N GLY A 71 -4.86 -11.08 2.80
CA GLY A 71 -5.65 -12.12 2.14
C GLY A 71 -6.42 -11.58 0.95
N TRP A 72 -7.04 -10.41 1.11
CA TRP A 72 -7.73 -9.76 0.01
C TRP A 72 -6.76 -9.43 -1.14
N ALA A 73 -5.59 -8.89 -0.81
CA ALA A 73 -4.60 -8.53 -1.81
C ALA A 73 -4.11 -9.75 -2.60
N LYS A 74 -3.91 -10.88 -1.91
CA LYS A 74 -3.52 -12.12 -2.58
C LYS A 74 -4.63 -12.64 -3.48
N ALA A 75 -5.88 -12.50 -3.04
CA ALA A 75 -7.01 -12.96 -3.83
C ALA A 75 -7.12 -12.20 -5.16
N ILE A 76 -6.78 -10.92 -5.18
CA ILE A 76 -6.76 -10.12 -6.41
C ILE A 76 -5.39 -10.11 -7.09
N LYS A 77 -4.47 -10.93 -6.61
CA LYS A 77 -3.17 -11.20 -7.24
C LYS A 77 -2.22 -10.02 -7.27
N ILE A 78 -2.20 -9.23 -6.21
CA ILE A 78 -1.16 -8.19 -6.06
C ILE A 78 0.17 -8.88 -5.75
N PRO A 79 1.20 -8.70 -6.57
CA PRO A 79 2.42 -9.49 -6.44
C PRO A 79 3.33 -9.11 -5.27
N VAL A 80 3.28 -7.86 -4.83
CA VAL A 80 4.17 -7.39 -3.76
C VAL A 80 3.35 -6.68 -2.70
N ILE A 81 3.53 -7.07 -1.45
CA ILE A 81 2.85 -6.48 -0.30
C ILE A 81 3.92 -6.05 0.70
N PHE A 82 3.87 -4.78 1.10
CA PHE A 82 4.81 -4.20 2.03
C PHE A 82 4.05 -3.61 3.22
N LYS A 83 4.46 -3.95 4.43
CA LYS A 83 3.86 -3.39 5.63
C LYS A 83 4.76 -2.29 6.18
N LYS A 84 4.22 -1.09 6.32
CA LYS A 84 4.92 0.06 6.85
C LYS A 84 4.46 0.30 8.29
N THR A 85 5.41 0.33 9.22
CA THR A 85 5.10 0.41 10.65
C THR A 85 5.48 1.73 11.30
N ASP A 86 6.14 2.64 10.59
CA ASP A 86 6.45 3.95 11.12
C ASP A 86 6.05 5.05 10.13
N SER A 87 6.08 6.30 10.58
CA SER A 87 5.65 7.43 9.76
C SER A 87 6.68 7.88 8.74
N ALA A 88 7.90 7.36 8.82
CA ALA A 88 8.96 7.73 7.90
C ALA A 88 9.16 6.63 6.87
N LEU A 89 8.94 6.94 5.60
CA LEU A 89 9.29 6.02 4.53
C LEU A 89 10.78 6.17 4.27
N ARG A 90 11.53 5.26 4.86
CA ARG A 90 12.97 5.28 4.79
C ARG A 90 13.48 4.55 3.59
N GLY A 91 14.69 4.85 3.30
CA GLY A 91 15.39 4.19 2.25
C GLY A 91 14.78 4.53 0.93
N ASN A 92 14.79 3.61 0.10
CA ASN A 92 14.58 3.85 -1.30
C ASN A 92 13.45 3.01 -1.87
N ILE A 93 12.40 2.77 -1.06
CA ILE A 93 11.34 1.89 -1.55
C ILE A 93 10.68 2.43 -2.82
N ALA A 94 10.42 3.76 -2.89
CA ALA A 94 9.85 4.34 -4.09
C ALA A 94 10.83 4.30 -5.26
N VAL A 95 12.11 4.56 -4.99
CA VAL A 95 13.16 4.51 -6.01
C VAL A 95 13.38 3.08 -6.48
N SER A 96 13.41 2.13 -5.55
CA SER A 96 13.58 0.71 -5.87
C SER A 96 12.42 0.18 -6.71
N TYR A 97 11.20 0.59 -6.36
CA TYR A 97 10.02 0.22 -7.14
C TYR A 97 10.11 0.79 -8.56
N THR A 98 10.50 2.07 -8.69
CA THR A 98 10.63 2.71 -9.99
C THR A 98 11.68 1.98 -10.84
N HIS A 99 12.79 1.61 -10.22
CA HIS A 99 13.85 0.86 -10.89
C HIS A 99 13.37 -0.52 -11.35
N LEU A 100 12.69 -1.23 -10.47
CA LEU A 100 12.15 -2.55 -10.79
C LEU A 100 11.12 -2.44 -11.93
N ARG A 101 10.26 -1.44 -11.89
CA ARG A 101 9.26 -1.21 -12.91
C ARG A 101 9.89 -0.97 -14.28
N ALA A 102 11.01 -0.27 -14.33
CA ALA A 102 11.72 -0.01 -15.58
C ALA A 102 12.24 -1.29 -16.25
N HIS A 103 12.46 -2.34 -15.47
CA HIS A 103 12.91 -3.62 -15.98
C HIS A 103 11.80 -4.56 -16.43
N GLU A 104 10.55 -4.20 -16.19
CA GLU A 104 9.42 -5.03 -16.60
C GLU A 104 9.06 -4.89 -18.07
N THR A 105 9.52 -3.86 -18.69
CA THR A 105 9.29 -3.61 -20.12
C THR A 105 10.51 -4.02 -20.96
#